data_629c86b7aa793f1b7bd64ab7970c2c43
#
_entry.id   629c86b7aa793f1b7bd64ab7970c2c43
#
_cell.length_a   1.000
_cell.length_b   1.000
_cell.length_c   1.000
_cell.angle_alpha   90.00
_cell.angle_beta   90.00
_cell.angle_gamma   90.00
#
_symmetry.space_group_name_H-M   'P 1'
#
loop_
_entity.id
_entity.type
_entity.pdbx_description
1 polymer ?
#
loop_
_entity_poly.entity_id
_entity_poly.type
_entity_poly.pdbx_seq_one_letter_code
_entity_poly.pdbx_strand_id
1 'polypeptide(L)'
;TARCPAPTARSIEPRAATGTYDRKTKRYTLHAPSQGAFGMRNNLAAAMGVPQDKMHLITGHVGGSFGMKSAVFPEYVVLLHAARLLKKPVKWADQRSESFVSDHHGRDMVFEAELALDARGRFLATRFTGFGNMGGYLSPPGPMMATLNIGKNSVGMYRTPLVEVQTRCAVTNTVPIA
;
A
#
# COMPACT_ATOMS: atom_id res chain seq x y z
N THR A 1 19.78 17.90 2.48
CA THR A 1 18.61 17.35 1.76
C THR A 1 18.87 15.89 1.44
N ALA A 2 17.97 15.01 1.79
CA ALA A 2 18.02 13.59 1.47
C ALA A 2 16.85 13.21 0.55
N ARG A 3 17.13 12.46 -0.51
CA ARG A 3 16.11 11.87 -1.37
C ARG A 3 16.07 10.36 -1.13
N CYS A 4 14.90 9.86 -0.80
CA CYS A 4 14.62 8.43 -0.74
C CYS A 4 13.86 8.04 -2.02
N PRO A 5 14.52 7.42 -3.01
CA PRO A 5 13.88 7.05 -4.26
C PRO A 5 12.79 5.99 -4.03
N ALA A 6 11.88 5.85 -4.99
CA ALA A 6 10.85 4.83 -4.97
C ALA A 6 11.43 3.42 -5.18
N PRO A 7 11.73 2.64 -4.14
CA PRO A 7 12.14 1.25 -4.34
C PRO A 7 10.93 0.42 -4.73
N THR A 8 11.11 -0.44 -5.70
CA THR A 8 10.10 -1.38 -6.12
C THR A 8 10.24 -2.65 -5.28
N ALA A 9 9.37 -2.83 -4.28
CA ALA A 9 9.31 -4.07 -3.53
C ALA A 9 8.74 -5.18 -4.41
N ARG A 10 9.53 -6.23 -4.68
CA ARG A 10 9.10 -7.35 -5.52
C ARG A 10 9.13 -8.65 -4.74
N SER A 11 7.97 -9.27 -4.61
CA SER A 11 7.87 -10.65 -4.15
C SER A 11 8.26 -11.61 -5.29
N ILE A 12 8.81 -12.77 -4.95
CA ILE A 12 9.10 -13.83 -5.93
C ILE A 12 7.80 -14.27 -6.60
N GLU A 13 6.72 -14.38 -5.84
CA GLU A 13 5.39 -14.65 -6.33
C GLU A 13 4.74 -13.35 -6.85
N PRO A 14 4.46 -13.22 -8.18
CA PRO A 14 3.64 -12.14 -8.72
C PRO A 14 2.23 -12.14 -8.13
N ARG A 15 1.46 -11.09 -8.39
CA ARG A 15 0.04 -11.10 -8.03
C ARG A 15 -0.71 -12.12 -8.89
N ALA A 16 -1.62 -12.84 -8.27
CA ALA A 16 -2.55 -13.72 -8.96
C ALA A 16 -3.85 -13.77 -8.17
N ALA A 17 -4.95 -14.06 -8.85
CA ALA A 17 -6.22 -14.20 -8.15
C ALA A 17 -7.19 -15.09 -8.93
N THR A 18 -8.12 -15.71 -8.19
CA THR A 18 -9.27 -16.39 -8.77
C THR A 18 -10.54 -15.86 -8.13
N GLY A 19 -11.42 -15.29 -8.94
CA GLY A 19 -12.72 -14.80 -8.53
C GLY A 19 -13.83 -15.80 -8.81
N THR A 20 -14.77 -15.95 -7.86
CA THR A 20 -15.99 -16.74 -8.05
C THR A 20 -17.21 -15.99 -7.51
N TYR A 21 -18.40 -16.34 -8.00
CA TYR A 21 -19.66 -15.79 -7.56
C TYR A 21 -20.72 -16.88 -7.41
N ASP A 22 -21.25 -17.01 -6.20
CA ASP A 22 -22.39 -17.90 -5.92
C ASP A 22 -23.72 -17.13 -6.09
N ARG A 23 -24.53 -17.55 -7.02
CA ARG A 23 -25.82 -16.92 -7.34
C ARG A 23 -26.89 -17.13 -6.27
N LYS A 24 -26.85 -18.24 -5.54
CA LYS A 24 -27.87 -18.58 -4.51
C LYS A 24 -27.67 -17.68 -3.30
N THR A 25 -26.45 -17.58 -2.82
CA THR A 25 -26.10 -16.78 -1.64
C THR A 25 -25.74 -15.33 -1.99
N LYS A 26 -25.61 -15.00 -3.29
CA LYS A 26 -25.13 -13.70 -3.82
C LYS A 26 -23.76 -13.33 -3.25
N ARG A 27 -22.89 -14.32 -3.06
CA ARG A 27 -21.59 -14.16 -2.41
C ARG A 27 -20.47 -14.19 -3.43
N TYR A 28 -19.58 -13.20 -3.33
CA TYR A 28 -18.32 -13.17 -4.04
C TYR A 28 -17.23 -13.85 -3.21
N THR A 29 -16.38 -14.63 -3.86
CA THR A 29 -15.19 -15.19 -3.22
C THR A 29 -13.97 -14.88 -4.08
N LEU A 30 -12.96 -14.28 -3.48
CA LEU A 30 -11.67 -14.03 -4.09
C LEU A 30 -10.61 -14.89 -3.39
N HIS A 31 -9.90 -15.70 -4.14
CA HIS A 31 -8.68 -16.37 -3.71
C HIS A 31 -7.51 -15.53 -4.22
N ALA A 32 -6.77 -14.90 -3.31
CA ALA A 32 -5.64 -14.05 -3.65
C ALA A 32 -4.62 -13.99 -2.52
N PRO A 33 -3.31 -13.84 -2.83
CA PRO A 33 -2.32 -13.54 -1.81
C PRO A 33 -2.58 -12.16 -1.22
N SER A 34 -2.54 -12.03 0.11
CA SER A 34 -2.72 -10.74 0.78
C SER A 34 -1.84 -10.61 2.02
N GLN A 35 -1.62 -9.38 2.44
CA GLN A 35 -0.93 -9.04 3.69
C GLN A 35 -1.91 -8.66 4.81
N GLY A 36 -3.20 -8.94 4.62
CA GLY A 36 -4.23 -8.66 5.60
C GLY A 36 -5.62 -8.95 5.03
N ALA A 37 -6.09 -10.19 5.21
CA ALA A 37 -7.33 -10.67 4.59
C ALA A 37 -8.56 -9.83 5.00
N PHE A 38 -8.68 -9.45 6.27
CA PHE A 38 -9.82 -8.67 6.75
C PHE A 38 -9.88 -7.27 6.15
N GLY A 39 -8.76 -6.55 6.15
CA GLY A 39 -8.68 -5.20 5.58
C GLY A 39 -8.97 -5.22 4.08
N MET A 40 -8.35 -6.14 3.35
CA MET A 40 -8.57 -6.29 1.91
C MET A 40 -10.02 -6.67 1.59
N ARG A 41 -10.64 -7.57 2.34
CA ARG A 41 -12.06 -7.92 2.20
C ARG A 41 -12.96 -6.69 2.34
N ASN A 42 -12.75 -5.89 3.38
CA ASN A 42 -13.57 -4.72 3.66
C ASN A 42 -13.43 -3.67 2.56
N ASN A 43 -12.20 -3.40 2.13
CA ASN A 43 -11.93 -2.45 1.05
C ASN A 43 -12.50 -2.93 -0.29
N LEU A 44 -12.41 -4.24 -0.56
CA LEU A 44 -12.96 -4.83 -1.78
C LEU A 44 -14.49 -4.77 -1.79
N ALA A 45 -15.14 -5.05 -0.66
CA ALA A 45 -16.59 -4.92 -0.51
C ALA A 45 -17.05 -3.47 -0.75
N ALA A 46 -16.32 -2.49 -0.18
CA ALA A 46 -16.59 -1.07 -0.40
C ALA A 46 -16.40 -0.66 -1.87
N ALA A 47 -15.30 -1.09 -2.50
CA ALA A 47 -15.03 -0.79 -3.92
C ALA A 47 -16.09 -1.36 -4.87
N MET A 48 -16.66 -2.51 -4.54
CA MET A 48 -17.70 -3.16 -5.32
C MET A 48 -19.12 -2.71 -4.95
N GLY A 49 -19.30 -1.91 -3.92
CA GLY A 49 -20.61 -1.48 -3.43
C GLY A 49 -21.46 -2.64 -2.90
N VAL A 50 -20.84 -3.66 -2.29
CA VAL A 50 -21.55 -4.83 -1.76
C VAL A 50 -21.39 -4.94 -0.24
N PRO A 51 -22.35 -5.53 0.48
CA PRO A 51 -22.23 -5.80 1.91
C PRO A 51 -21.01 -6.68 2.22
N GLN A 52 -20.36 -6.46 3.35
CA GLN A 52 -19.15 -7.20 3.75
C GLN A 52 -19.41 -8.71 3.92
N ASP A 53 -20.60 -9.11 4.37
CA ASP A 53 -21.02 -10.52 4.50
C ASP A 53 -21.16 -11.23 3.13
N LYS A 54 -21.28 -10.45 2.05
CA LYS A 54 -21.30 -10.95 0.66
C LYS A 54 -19.92 -11.02 0.02
N MET A 55 -18.88 -10.61 0.72
CA MET A 55 -17.50 -10.68 0.26
C MET A 55 -16.70 -11.68 1.10
N HIS A 56 -16.06 -12.64 0.46
CA HIS A 56 -15.16 -13.61 1.08
C HIS A 56 -13.79 -13.53 0.42
N LEU A 57 -12.76 -13.33 1.22
CA LEU A 57 -11.37 -13.38 0.78
C LEU A 57 -10.67 -14.56 1.41
N ILE A 58 -10.06 -15.38 0.59
CA ILE A 58 -9.27 -16.55 1.00
C ILE A 58 -7.83 -16.29 0.62
N THR A 59 -6.97 -16.27 1.62
CA THR A 59 -5.52 -16.16 1.46
C THR A 59 -4.88 -17.42 1.98
N GLY A 60 -4.16 -18.12 1.14
CA GLY A 60 -3.36 -19.30 1.49
C GLY A 60 -1.91 -18.93 1.80
N HIS A 61 -0.97 -19.74 1.33
CA HIS A 61 0.45 -19.42 1.39
C HIS A 61 0.77 -18.25 0.47
N VAL A 62 1.65 -17.34 0.91
CA VAL A 62 2.01 -16.13 0.19
C VAL A 62 3.52 -16.11 -0.04
N GLY A 63 3.93 -16.04 -1.29
CA GLY A 63 5.34 -15.99 -1.72
C GLY A 63 5.96 -14.60 -1.62
N GLY A 64 5.71 -13.89 -0.51
CA GLY A 64 6.17 -12.54 -0.22
C GLY A 64 5.12 -11.48 -0.52
N SER A 65 5.17 -10.38 0.23
CA SER A 65 4.30 -9.21 0.04
C SER A 65 5.05 -7.89 0.12
N PHE A 66 5.83 -7.65 1.17
CA PHE A 66 6.65 -6.45 1.39
C PHE A 66 5.84 -5.13 1.31
N GLY A 67 4.56 -5.18 1.74
CA GLY A 67 3.62 -4.07 1.65
C GLY A 67 2.76 -4.07 0.38
N MET A 68 3.28 -4.53 -0.74
CA MET A 68 2.63 -4.44 -2.06
C MET A 68 1.28 -5.17 -2.12
N LYS A 69 1.14 -6.36 -1.50
CA LYS A 69 -0.12 -7.13 -1.49
C LYS A 69 -1.08 -6.74 -0.35
N SER A 70 -0.95 -5.55 0.23
CA SER A 70 -1.85 -5.05 1.27
C SER A 70 -3.09 -4.34 0.72
N ALA A 71 -3.00 -3.80 -0.49
CA ALA A 71 -4.05 -3.03 -1.14
C ALA A 71 -4.97 -3.86 -2.03
N VAL A 72 -6.16 -3.33 -2.31
CA VAL A 72 -7.03 -3.82 -3.38
C VAL A 72 -6.55 -3.27 -4.71
N PHE A 73 -6.31 -4.14 -5.66
CA PHE A 73 -5.96 -3.79 -7.03
C PHE A 73 -7.18 -3.86 -7.94
N PRO A 74 -7.24 -3.03 -9.00
CA PRO A 74 -8.36 -3.01 -9.94
C PRO A 74 -8.67 -4.38 -10.55
N GLU A 75 -7.67 -5.20 -10.79
CA GLU A 75 -7.81 -6.54 -11.37
C GLU A 75 -8.70 -7.45 -10.51
N TYR A 76 -8.66 -7.31 -9.18
CA TYR A 76 -9.50 -8.11 -8.29
C TYR A 76 -10.98 -7.78 -8.45
N VAL A 77 -11.30 -6.50 -8.64
CA VAL A 77 -12.66 -6.04 -8.89
C VAL A 77 -13.16 -6.55 -10.24
N VAL A 78 -12.33 -6.43 -11.27
CA VAL A 78 -12.63 -6.93 -12.62
C VAL A 78 -12.89 -8.43 -12.63
N LEU A 79 -12.04 -9.21 -11.95
CA LEU A 79 -12.20 -10.67 -11.83
C LEU A 79 -13.52 -11.07 -11.19
N LEU A 80 -13.89 -10.43 -10.10
CA LEU A 80 -15.15 -10.73 -9.40
C LEU A 80 -16.36 -10.33 -10.23
N HIS A 81 -16.29 -9.18 -10.91
CA HIS A 81 -17.34 -8.75 -11.82
C HIS A 81 -17.49 -9.73 -12.99
N ALA A 82 -16.38 -10.11 -13.62
CA ALA A 82 -16.37 -11.09 -14.71
C ALA A 82 -16.92 -12.46 -14.28
N ALA A 83 -16.53 -12.93 -13.08
CA ALA A 83 -17.04 -14.20 -12.55
C ALA A 83 -18.56 -14.18 -12.38
N ARG A 84 -19.14 -13.05 -11.96
CA ARG A 84 -20.59 -12.86 -11.87
C ARG A 84 -21.26 -12.88 -13.24
N LEU A 85 -20.72 -12.17 -14.22
CA LEU A 85 -21.25 -12.08 -15.58
C LEU A 85 -21.18 -13.43 -16.30
N LEU A 86 -20.02 -14.06 -16.28
CA LEU A 86 -19.76 -15.33 -16.96
C LEU A 86 -20.37 -16.54 -16.24
N LYS A 87 -20.76 -16.38 -14.96
CA LYS A 87 -21.28 -17.46 -14.10
C LYS A 87 -20.26 -18.63 -13.97
N LYS A 88 -19.00 -18.32 -14.01
CA LYS A 88 -17.87 -19.27 -13.94
C LYS A 88 -16.73 -18.67 -13.11
N PRO A 89 -15.85 -19.49 -12.51
CA PRO A 89 -14.61 -19.01 -11.95
C PRO A 89 -13.77 -18.30 -13.03
N VAL A 90 -13.17 -17.17 -12.66
CA VAL A 90 -12.23 -16.41 -13.50
C VAL A 90 -10.90 -16.30 -12.78
N LYS A 91 -9.83 -16.70 -13.45
CA LYS A 91 -8.46 -16.62 -12.92
C LYS A 91 -7.64 -15.62 -13.72
N TRP A 92 -6.78 -14.92 -13.03
CA TRP A 92 -5.76 -14.05 -13.60
C TRP A 92 -4.44 -14.28 -12.86
N ALA A 93 -3.34 -14.14 -13.57
CA ALA A 93 -2.00 -14.15 -13.02
C ALA A 93 -1.19 -13.06 -13.72
N ASP A 94 -0.55 -12.24 -12.93
CA ASP A 94 0.29 -11.14 -13.38
C ASP A 94 1.59 -11.65 -14.02
N GLN A 95 2.09 -10.96 -15.00
CA GLN A 95 3.41 -11.19 -15.56
C GLN A 95 4.44 -10.29 -14.88
N ARG A 96 5.66 -10.78 -14.71
CA ARG A 96 6.70 -10.02 -14.01
C ARG A 96 6.98 -8.65 -14.63
N SER A 97 6.96 -8.54 -15.96
CA SER A 97 7.13 -7.29 -16.68
C SER A 97 6.01 -6.28 -16.39
N GLU A 98 4.78 -6.76 -16.28
CA GLU A 98 3.61 -5.93 -15.92
C GLU A 98 3.66 -5.52 -14.45
N SER A 99 4.06 -6.44 -13.55
CA SER A 99 4.26 -6.12 -12.13
C SER A 99 5.19 -4.92 -11.94
N PHE A 100 6.24 -4.77 -12.76
CA PHE A 100 7.18 -3.65 -12.64
C PHE A 100 6.56 -2.28 -12.94
N VAL A 101 5.47 -2.22 -13.65
CA VAL A 101 4.80 -0.96 -14.02
C VAL A 101 3.44 -0.76 -13.35
N SER A 102 2.84 -1.80 -12.77
CA SER A 102 1.50 -1.75 -12.18
C SER A 102 1.48 -1.87 -10.66
N ASP A 103 2.48 -2.51 -10.03
CA ASP A 103 2.55 -2.65 -8.59
C ASP A 103 2.92 -1.34 -7.90
N HIS A 104 2.40 -1.15 -6.69
CA HIS A 104 2.74 0.00 -5.86
C HIS A 104 4.24 0.03 -5.55
N HIS A 105 4.81 1.23 -5.55
CA HIS A 105 6.18 1.48 -5.13
C HIS A 105 6.26 1.84 -3.65
N GLY A 106 7.42 1.72 -3.05
CA GLY A 106 7.66 2.19 -1.70
C GLY A 106 8.39 3.54 -1.69
N ARG A 107 8.27 4.30 -0.61
CA ARG A 107 9.00 5.54 -0.31
C ARG A 107 8.71 6.67 -1.30
N ASP A 108 9.69 7.06 -2.11
CA ASP A 108 9.68 8.24 -2.99
C ASP A 108 9.39 9.55 -2.25
N MET A 109 10.31 9.88 -1.38
CA MET A 109 10.22 11.05 -0.51
C MET A 109 11.49 11.90 -0.61
N VAL A 110 11.33 13.21 -0.46
CA VAL A 110 12.42 14.17 -0.37
C VAL A 110 12.29 14.92 0.94
N PHE A 111 13.32 14.84 1.78
CA PHE A 111 13.36 15.52 3.06
C PHE A 111 14.61 16.36 3.24
N GLU A 112 14.42 17.49 3.87
CA GLU A 112 15.47 18.27 4.53
C GLU A 112 15.42 17.96 6.01
N ALA A 113 16.58 17.65 6.59
CA ALA A 113 16.74 17.37 8.00
C ALA A 113 17.73 18.34 8.60
N GLU A 114 17.37 18.91 9.74
CA GLU A 114 18.22 19.78 10.55
C GLU A 114 18.36 19.19 11.94
N LEU A 115 19.56 19.24 12.49
CA LEU A 115 19.86 18.76 13.83
C LEU A 115 20.61 19.84 14.61
N ALA A 116 20.06 20.24 15.74
CA ALA A 116 20.71 21.12 16.69
C ALA A 116 21.39 20.30 17.78
N LEU A 117 22.65 20.61 18.02
CA LEU A 117 23.49 19.96 19.05
C LEU A 117 24.04 21.00 20.02
N ASP A 118 24.28 20.58 21.27
CA ASP A 118 25.11 21.38 22.19
C ASP A 118 26.60 21.11 21.95
N ALA A 119 27.46 21.86 22.67
CA ALA A 119 28.91 21.73 22.57
C ALA A 119 29.43 20.33 23.00
N ARG A 120 28.62 19.51 23.64
CA ARG A 120 28.95 18.13 24.06
C ARG A 120 28.38 17.10 23.10
N GLY A 121 27.75 17.52 21.98
CA GLY A 121 27.14 16.64 21.01
C GLY A 121 25.77 16.07 21.43
N ARG A 122 25.12 16.62 22.47
CA ARG A 122 23.77 16.18 22.85
C ARG A 122 22.74 16.80 21.93
N PHE A 123 21.74 16.03 21.52
CA PHE A 123 20.65 16.46 20.67
C PHE A 123 19.75 17.43 21.42
N LEU A 124 19.56 18.63 20.87
CA LEU A 124 18.67 19.67 21.39
C LEU A 124 17.36 19.71 20.63
N ALA A 125 17.43 19.65 19.30
CA ALA A 125 16.25 19.67 18.43
C ALA A 125 16.53 18.96 17.12
N THR A 126 15.46 18.46 16.52
CA THR A 126 15.47 17.90 15.16
C THR A 126 14.29 18.48 14.38
N ARG A 127 14.54 18.90 13.13
CA ARG A 127 13.50 19.33 12.19
C ARG A 127 13.57 18.49 10.92
N PHE A 128 12.39 18.04 10.47
CA PHE A 128 12.21 17.36 9.18
C PHE A 128 11.16 18.12 8.38
N THR A 129 11.53 18.55 7.17
CA THR A 129 10.60 19.20 6.24
C THR A 129 10.67 18.49 4.90
N GLY A 130 9.54 18.15 4.29
CA GLY A 130 9.61 17.45 3.02
C GLY A 130 8.30 17.09 2.34
N PHE A 131 8.46 16.36 1.26
CA PHE A 131 7.37 15.90 0.41
C PHE A 131 7.40 14.39 0.24
N GLY A 132 6.21 13.76 0.26
CA GLY A 132 6.00 12.39 -0.19
C GLY A 132 5.22 12.35 -1.49
N ASN A 133 5.71 11.58 -2.45
CA ASN A 133 4.99 11.31 -3.68
C ASN A 133 3.81 10.37 -3.41
N MET A 134 2.62 10.71 -3.90
CA MET A 134 1.42 9.87 -3.76
C MET A 134 1.09 9.10 -5.04
N GLY A 135 1.78 9.39 -6.15
CA GLY A 135 1.44 8.88 -7.47
C GLY A 135 0.21 9.53 -8.07
N GLY A 136 -0.34 8.94 -9.12
CA GLY A 136 -1.50 9.44 -9.85
C GLY A 136 -2.84 9.21 -9.16
N TYR A 137 -2.87 8.35 -8.14
CA TYR A 137 -4.04 8.09 -7.28
C TYR A 137 -3.57 7.60 -5.91
N LEU A 138 -4.41 7.75 -4.88
CA LEU A 138 -4.04 7.38 -3.53
C LEU A 138 -4.18 5.87 -3.30
N SER A 139 -3.11 5.24 -2.81
CA SER A 139 -3.21 3.96 -2.13
C SER A 139 -3.58 4.20 -0.66
N PRO A 140 -4.30 3.30 0.01
CA PRO A 140 -4.70 3.51 1.41
C PRO A 140 -3.53 3.80 2.38
N PRO A 141 -2.37 3.12 2.31
CA PRO A 141 -1.25 3.43 3.20
C PRO A 141 -0.39 4.62 2.76
N GLY A 142 -0.47 5.07 1.51
CA GLY A 142 0.43 6.08 0.94
C GLY A 142 0.56 7.36 1.76
N PRO A 143 -0.52 8.08 2.06
CA PRO A 143 -0.44 9.31 2.86
C PRO A 143 0.14 9.09 4.26
N MET A 144 -0.17 7.97 4.90
CA MET A 144 0.33 7.64 6.23
C MET A 144 1.84 7.44 6.25
N MET A 145 2.41 6.87 5.18
CA MET A 145 3.86 6.61 5.08
C MET A 145 4.66 7.91 5.08
N ALA A 146 4.21 8.90 4.32
CA ALA A 146 4.90 10.20 4.19
C ALA A 146 4.63 11.16 5.35
N THR A 147 3.62 10.91 6.18
CA THR A 147 3.22 11.83 7.25
C THR A 147 3.36 11.21 8.64
N LEU A 148 2.39 10.42 9.08
CA LEU A 148 2.35 9.86 10.43
C LEU A 148 3.57 9.00 10.76
N ASN A 149 4.06 8.20 9.82
CA ASN A 149 5.20 7.34 10.09
C ASN A 149 6.49 8.14 10.26
N ILE A 150 6.69 9.22 9.49
CA ILE A 150 7.83 10.11 9.68
C ILE A 150 7.73 10.77 11.05
N GLY A 151 6.57 11.36 11.40
CA GLY A 151 6.37 12.01 12.70
C GLY A 151 6.60 11.08 13.89
N LYS A 152 6.11 9.84 13.82
CA LYS A 152 6.25 8.86 14.91
C LYS A 152 7.67 8.30 15.08
N ASN A 153 8.42 8.17 13.98
CA ASN A 153 9.70 7.46 13.98
C ASN A 153 10.92 8.37 13.83
N SER A 154 10.73 9.68 13.66
CA SER A 154 11.80 10.64 13.41
C SER A 154 12.84 10.73 14.54
N VAL A 155 12.45 10.49 15.78
CA VAL A 155 13.34 10.51 16.94
C VAL A 155 14.12 9.19 17.08
N GLY A 156 13.52 8.08 16.69
CA GLY A 156 14.10 6.76 16.86
C GLY A 156 14.35 6.44 18.34
N MET A 157 15.57 6.00 18.65
CA MET A 157 16.02 5.70 20.01
C MET A 157 16.69 6.87 20.71
N TYR A 158 16.83 8.02 20.04
CA TYR A 158 17.53 9.17 20.59
C TYR A 158 16.63 10.02 21.48
N ARG A 159 17.20 10.55 22.55
CA ARG A 159 16.51 11.51 23.41
C ARG A 159 16.64 12.91 22.81
N THR A 160 15.65 13.31 22.04
CA THR A 160 15.57 14.63 21.40
C THR A 160 14.42 15.42 22.04
N PRO A 161 14.70 16.50 22.79
CA PRO A 161 13.68 17.25 23.55
C PRO A 161 12.66 17.94 22.64
N LEU A 162 13.11 18.44 21.50
CA LEU A 162 12.26 19.17 20.53
C LEU A 162 12.31 18.50 19.16
N VAL A 163 11.12 18.22 18.62
CA VAL A 163 10.99 17.62 17.30
C VAL A 163 9.91 18.37 16.52
N GLU A 164 10.29 18.86 15.35
CA GLU A 164 9.38 19.45 14.38
C GLU A 164 9.35 18.60 13.11
N VAL A 165 8.15 18.24 12.66
CA VAL A 165 7.97 17.49 11.43
C VAL A 165 6.89 18.16 10.59
N GLN A 166 7.28 18.63 9.41
CA GLN A 166 6.38 19.20 8.42
C GLN A 166 6.48 18.42 7.12
N THR A 167 5.41 17.73 6.76
CA THR A 167 5.37 16.93 5.53
C THR A 167 4.17 17.31 4.67
N ARG A 168 4.36 17.24 3.36
CA ARG A 168 3.33 17.48 2.35
C ARG A 168 3.22 16.27 1.43
N CYS A 169 2.01 15.95 1.00
CA CYS A 169 1.76 14.93 0.01
C CYS A 169 1.60 15.59 -1.36
N ALA A 170 2.28 15.06 -2.37
CA ALA A 170 2.22 15.53 -3.74
C ALA A 170 1.66 14.44 -4.66
N VAL A 171 0.62 14.77 -5.42
CA VAL A 171 0.10 13.89 -6.48
C VAL A 171 0.97 14.08 -7.72
N THR A 172 1.34 12.99 -8.36
CA THR A 172 2.21 12.95 -9.54
C THR A 172 1.65 12.00 -10.60
N ASN A 173 2.42 11.74 -11.65
CA ASN A 173 2.04 10.83 -12.73
C ASN A 173 2.68 9.42 -12.63
N THR A 174 3.20 9.06 -11.47
CA THR A 174 3.74 7.72 -11.22
C THR A 174 2.68 6.78 -10.63
N VAL A 175 3.00 5.50 -10.50
CA VAL A 175 2.19 4.60 -9.67
C VAL A 175 2.20 5.05 -8.21
N PRO A 176 1.12 4.77 -7.44
CA PRO A 176 1.07 5.18 -6.04
C PRO A 176 2.13 4.48 -5.19
N ILE A 177 2.53 5.13 -4.12
CA ILE A 177 3.34 4.51 -3.07
C ILE A 177 2.47 3.75 -2.07
N ALA A 178 3.04 2.73 -1.44
CA ALA A 178 2.40 1.88 -0.43
C ALA A 178 3.34 1.64 0.76
#